data_e3210bfdc134300ce8349f1e05e45156
#
_entry.id   e3210bfdc134300ce8349f1e05e45156
#
_cell.length_a   1.000
_cell.length_b   1.000
_cell.length_c   1.000
_cell.angle_alpha   90.00
_cell.angle_beta   90.00
_cell.angle_gamma   90.00
#
_symmetry.space_group_name_H-M   'P 1'
#
loop_
_entity.id
_entity.type
_entity.pdbx_description
1 polymer ?
#
loop_
_entity_poly.entity_id
_entity_poly.type
_entity_poly.pdbx_seq_one_letter_code
_entity_poly.pdbx_strand_id
1 'polypeptide(L)'
;RNLSRGLGDVYKRQIKPLAIPGRSVNHIAGPALTVFSGAADVLGMAIALSEIKEGDIVLNGVNGWQGTAAVGDRIAGMIKNNGGQGLVTDGPMRDLNGIIETGLDCFCTGLNPNSPFNSGPAKIGFALDIGGKTVNSGDMVIADTDGVTVVPFNKIDEVINKISRIIEVENDMDIKVSNGLKISDSASELIKSNKVVYVD
;
A
#
# COMPACT_ATOMS: atom_id res chain seq x y z
N ARG A 1 -6.62 31.06 0.52
CA ARG A 1 -5.43 30.80 -0.34
C ARG A 1 -4.59 29.56 0.03
N ASN A 2 -4.85 28.89 1.16
CA ASN A 2 -4.03 27.76 1.62
C ASN A 2 -4.73 26.37 1.54
N LEU A 3 -6.02 26.30 1.22
CA LEU A 3 -6.74 25.04 1.13
C LEU A 3 -6.37 24.20 -0.11
N SER A 4 -6.03 24.84 -1.22
CA SER A 4 -5.63 24.13 -2.44
C SER A 4 -4.23 23.51 -2.39
N ARG A 5 -3.32 24.07 -1.58
CA ARG A 5 -1.98 23.51 -1.37
C ARG A 5 -2.03 22.25 -0.49
N GLY A 6 -2.88 22.25 0.54
CA GLY A 6 -3.02 21.09 1.44
C GLY A 6 -3.63 19.87 0.75
N LEU A 7 -4.66 20.04 -0.07
CA LEU A 7 -5.29 18.94 -0.81
C LEU A 7 -4.37 18.36 -1.90
N GLY A 8 -3.61 19.22 -2.61
CA GLY A 8 -2.63 18.76 -3.62
C GLY A 8 -1.48 17.95 -3.02
N ASP A 9 -1.00 18.34 -1.84
CA ASP A 9 0.09 17.63 -1.15
C ASP A 9 -0.39 16.30 -0.54
N VAL A 10 -1.62 16.23 -0.04
CA VAL A 10 -2.22 14.97 0.45
C VAL A 10 -2.38 13.98 -0.69
N TYR A 11 -2.86 14.41 -1.85
CA TYR A 11 -2.98 13.54 -3.04
C TYR A 11 -1.63 13.04 -3.56
N LYS A 12 -0.60 13.86 -3.50
CA LYS A 12 0.76 13.50 -3.96
C LYS A 12 1.50 12.54 -3.03
N ARG A 13 1.03 12.40 -1.78
CA ARG A 13 1.66 11.53 -0.77
C ARG A 13 0.93 10.22 -0.53
N GLN A 14 -0.16 9.97 -1.26
CA GLN A 14 -0.85 8.69 -1.17
C GLN A 14 0.01 7.58 -1.77
N ILE A 15 0.19 6.50 -1.01
CA ILE A 15 0.78 5.26 -1.51
C ILE A 15 -0.26 4.60 -2.42
N LYS A 16 0.10 4.43 -3.68
CA LYS A 16 -0.75 3.85 -4.72
C LYS A 16 -0.02 2.73 -5.45
N PRO A 17 -0.73 1.78 -6.04
CA PRO A 17 -0.10 0.85 -6.94
C PRO A 17 0.61 1.61 -8.05
N LEU A 18 1.82 1.20 -8.36
CA LEU A 18 2.55 1.73 -9.50
C LEU A 18 1.86 1.26 -10.76
N ALA A 19 1.10 2.16 -11.38
CA ALA A 19 0.29 1.85 -12.55
C ALA A 19 1.16 1.43 -13.72
N ILE A 20 0.91 0.22 -14.22
CA ILE A 20 1.59 -0.37 -15.36
C ILE A 20 0.58 -0.43 -16.50
N PRO A 21 0.79 0.30 -17.63
CA PRO A 21 -0.11 0.23 -18.76
C PRO A 21 -0.29 -1.22 -19.28
N GLY A 22 -1.53 -1.67 -19.37
CA GLY A 22 -1.85 -3.01 -19.89
C GLY A 22 -1.65 -4.16 -18.91
N ARG A 23 -1.27 -3.91 -17.65
CA ARG A 23 -1.20 -4.91 -16.59
C ARG A 23 -2.08 -4.51 -15.41
N SER A 24 -2.93 -5.41 -14.94
CA SER A 24 -3.58 -5.26 -13.64
C SER A 24 -2.56 -5.50 -12.52
N VAL A 25 -2.67 -4.73 -11.44
CA VAL A 25 -1.93 -5.00 -10.19
C VAL A 25 -2.45 -6.33 -9.63
N ASN A 26 -1.53 -7.21 -9.25
CA ASN A 26 -1.92 -8.45 -8.61
C ASN A 26 -2.42 -8.16 -7.20
N HIS A 27 -3.30 -9.03 -6.73
CA HIS A 27 -3.65 -9.10 -5.33
C HIS A 27 -2.52 -9.82 -4.60
N ILE A 28 -1.80 -9.13 -3.73
CA ILE A 28 -0.69 -9.69 -2.95
C ILE A 28 -0.99 -9.64 -1.45
N ALA A 29 -0.55 -10.65 -0.72
CA ALA A 29 -0.63 -10.69 0.73
C ALA A 29 0.61 -11.39 1.31
N GLY A 30 1.17 -10.84 2.38
CA GLY A 30 2.35 -11.39 3.02
C GLY A 30 2.76 -10.65 4.28
N PRO A 31 3.65 -11.24 5.08
CA PRO A 31 4.19 -10.57 6.26
C PRO A 31 5.04 -9.36 5.87
N ALA A 32 4.95 -8.31 6.67
CA ALA A 32 5.74 -7.10 6.50
C ALA A 32 7.21 -7.33 6.91
N LEU A 33 8.15 -7.02 6.03
CA LEU A 33 9.52 -6.69 6.41
C LEU A 33 9.66 -5.18 6.42
N THR A 34 9.76 -4.58 7.61
CA THR A 34 9.84 -3.13 7.76
C THR A 34 11.28 -2.64 7.66
N VAL A 35 11.49 -1.61 6.82
CA VAL A 35 12.78 -0.98 6.56
C VAL A 35 12.62 0.53 6.67
N PHE A 36 13.43 1.18 7.48
CA PHE A 36 13.54 2.62 7.51
C PHE A 36 14.86 3.03 6.87
N SER A 37 14.79 3.65 5.70
CA SER A 37 15.96 4.18 4.98
C SER A 37 16.21 5.64 5.30
N GLY A 38 15.18 6.38 5.74
CA GLY A 38 15.24 7.83 5.94
C GLY A 38 15.11 8.63 4.64
N ALA A 39 15.03 9.95 4.80
CA ALA A 39 14.89 10.86 3.67
C ALA A 39 16.12 10.79 2.74
N ALA A 40 15.87 10.68 1.43
CA ALA A 40 16.89 10.67 0.38
C ALA A 40 17.95 9.54 0.50
N ASP A 41 17.67 8.45 1.19
CA ASP A 41 18.65 7.37 1.40
C ASP A 41 18.08 6.00 1.01
N VAL A 42 18.97 5.08 0.57
CA VAL A 42 18.63 3.72 0.12
C VAL A 42 19.40 2.63 0.86
N LEU A 43 20.29 2.98 1.80
CA LEU A 43 21.14 2.01 2.50
C LEU A 43 20.32 0.92 3.20
N GLY A 44 19.20 1.33 3.83
CA GLY A 44 18.30 0.40 4.51
C GLY A 44 17.80 -0.69 3.57
N MET A 45 17.39 -0.32 2.38
CA MET A 45 16.93 -1.27 1.37
C MET A 45 18.05 -2.20 0.88
N ALA A 46 19.25 -1.65 0.62
CA ALA A 46 20.38 -2.45 0.17
C ALA A 46 20.77 -3.55 1.19
N ILE A 47 20.70 -3.23 2.49
CA ILE A 47 21.01 -4.19 3.56
C ILE A 47 19.83 -5.15 3.79
N ALA A 48 18.59 -4.67 3.75
CA ALA A 48 17.40 -5.48 4.00
C ALA A 48 17.21 -6.63 2.99
N LEU A 49 17.86 -6.57 1.82
CA LEU A 49 17.81 -7.66 0.83
C LEU A 49 18.27 -9.01 1.41
N SER A 50 19.22 -9.03 2.37
CA SER A 50 19.67 -10.25 3.03
C SER A 50 18.69 -10.81 4.07
N GLU A 51 17.71 -10.01 4.48
CA GLU A 51 16.73 -10.38 5.50
C GLU A 51 15.39 -10.84 4.90
N ILE A 52 15.20 -10.67 3.59
CA ILE A 52 13.97 -11.03 2.89
C ILE A 52 13.77 -12.55 2.94
N LYS A 53 12.57 -12.96 3.32
CA LYS A 53 12.10 -14.34 3.23
C LYS A 53 11.07 -14.49 2.13
N GLU A 54 10.89 -15.70 1.65
CA GLU A 54 9.85 -15.99 0.66
C GLU A 54 8.47 -15.59 1.18
N GLY A 55 7.76 -14.82 0.38
CA GLY A 55 6.44 -14.30 0.72
C GLY A 55 6.42 -12.94 1.40
N ASP A 56 7.56 -12.39 1.81
CA ASP A 56 7.60 -11.07 2.45
C ASP A 56 7.13 -9.95 1.51
N ILE A 57 6.45 -8.97 2.09
CA ILE A 57 6.20 -7.67 1.47
C ILE A 57 7.10 -6.64 2.18
N VAL A 58 8.01 -6.03 1.43
CA VAL A 58 8.95 -5.07 1.98
C VAL A 58 8.29 -3.70 2.09
N LEU A 59 8.30 -3.11 3.29
CA LEU A 59 7.81 -1.76 3.55
C LEU A 59 9.02 -0.83 3.78
N ASN A 60 9.26 0.10 2.87
CA ASN A 60 10.36 1.05 2.95
C ASN A 60 9.88 2.47 3.30
N GLY A 61 10.18 2.94 4.50
CA GLY A 61 9.89 4.29 4.95
C GLY A 61 11.02 5.27 4.65
N VAL A 62 10.68 6.34 3.97
CA VAL A 62 11.58 7.46 3.68
C VAL A 62 11.08 8.79 4.28
N ASN A 63 10.24 8.72 5.32
CA ASN A 63 9.59 9.89 5.94
C ASN A 63 8.77 10.71 4.95
N GLY A 64 8.14 10.08 3.96
CA GLY A 64 7.38 10.78 2.92
C GLY A 64 8.22 11.69 2.04
N TRP A 65 9.53 11.50 1.98
CA TRP A 65 10.44 12.29 1.16
C TRP A 65 10.14 12.10 -0.32
N GLN A 66 9.99 13.24 -1.06
CA GLN A 66 9.63 13.23 -2.47
C GLN A 66 10.75 13.76 -3.39
N GLY A 67 11.88 14.17 -2.85
CA GLY A 67 12.96 14.82 -3.59
C GLY A 67 13.87 13.86 -4.36
N THR A 68 13.87 12.58 -3.99
CA THR A 68 14.61 11.50 -4.68
C THR A 68 13.76 10.24 -4.76
N ALA A 69 14.08 9.32 -5.66
CA ALA A 69 13.50 7.98 -5.61
C ALA A 69 13.90 7.27 -4.31
N ALA A 70 12.97 6.50 -3.73
CA ALA A 70 13.26 5.61 -2.62
C ALA A 70 14.03 4.37 -3.10
N VAL A 71 13.62 3.80 -4.25
CA VAL A 71 14.27 2.67 -4.92
C VAL A 71 14.04 2.74 -6.43
N GLY A 72 14.79 1.93 -7.18
CA GLY A 72 14.62 1.70 -8.62
C GLY A 72 14.50 0.22 -8.95
N ASP A 73 14.56 -0.10 -10.23
CA ASP A 73 14.38 -1.43 -10.81
C ASP A 73 15.32 -2.49 -10.25
N ARG A 74 16.59 -2.15 -10.00
CA ARG A 74 17.59 -3.09 -9.46
C ARG A 74 17.21 -3.60 -8.08
N ILE A 75 16.79 -2.72 -7.18
CA ILE A 75 16.31 -3.14 -5.84
C ILE A 75 15.02 -3.95 -5.99
N ALA A 76 14.08 -3.53 -6.84
CA ALA A 76 12.86 -4.29 -7.11
C ALA A 76 13.18 -5.72 -7.62
N GLY A 77 14.10 -5.85 -8.57
CA GLY A 77 14.57 -7.14 -9.07
C GLY A 77 15.22 -8.00 -7.98
N MET A 78 16.04 -7.41 -7.14
CA MET A 78 16.69 -8.14 -6.03
C MET A 78 15.67 -8.57 -4.96
N ILE A 79 14.64 -7.77 -4.66
CA ILE A 79 13.53 -8.19 -3.80
C ILE A 79 12.85 -9.44 -4.38
N LYS A 80 12.52 -9.40 -5.68
CA LYS A 80 11.89 -10.53 -6.37
C LYS A 80 12.77 -11.78 -6.34
N ASN A 81 14.07 -11.64 -6.59
CA ASN A 81 15.02 -12.75 -6.59
C ASN A 81 15.18 -13.40 -5.20
N ASN A 82 14.96 -12.64 -4.12
CA ASN A 82 14.96 -13.16 -2.76
C ASN A 82 13.59 -13.70 -2.32
N GLY A 83 12.59 -13.81 -3.21
CA GLY A 83 11.27 -14.35 -2.90
C GLY A 83 10.27 -13.34 -2.35
N GLY A 84 10.62 -12.05 -2.30
CA GLY A 84 9.70 -11.00 -1.92
C GLY A 84 8.53 -10.87 -2.90
N GLN A 85 7.32 -10.68 -2.40
CA GLN A 85 6.10 -10.58 -3.21
C GLN A 85 5.76 -9.16 -3.64
N GLY A 86 6.21 -8.16 -2.89
CA GLY A 86 5.91 -6.77 -3.20
C GLY A 86 6.75 -5.78 -2.45
N LEU A 87 6.67 -4.54 -2.89
CA LEU A 87 7.32 -3.39 -2.27
C LEU A 87 6.33 -2.26 -2.05
N VAL A 88 6.30 -1.73 -0.84
CA VAL A 88 5.51 -0.55 -0.45
C VAL A 88 6.44 0.54 0.05
N THR A 89 6.31 1.77 -0.46
CA THR A 89 7.12 2.90 0.03
C THR A 89 6.32 4.20 0.08
N ASP A 90 6.57 5.04 1.06
CA ASP A 90 6.02 6.40 1.18
C ASP A 90 6.82 7.46 0.39
N GLY A 91 7.76 7.01 -0.42
CA GLY A 91 8.50 7.80 -1.39
C GLY A 91 8.16 7.46 -2.84
N PRO A 92 8.65 8.24 -3.81
CA PRO A 92 8.56 7.89 -5.22
C PRO A 92 9.55 6.79 -5.59
N MET A 93 9.34 6.16 -6.74
CA MET A 93 10.27 5.20 -7.35
C MET A 93 10.85 5.76 -8.65
N ARG A 94 11.80 5.03 -9.28
CA ARG A 94 12.35 5.34 -10.61
C ARG A 94 12.46 4.08 -11.46
N ASP A 95 12.84 4.24 -12.72
CA ASP A 95 13.12 3.14 -13.65
C ASP A 95 11.88 2.27 -13.94
N LEU A 96 10.71 2.94 -14.21
CA LEU A 96 9.42 2.28 -14.38
C LEU A 96 9.47 1.07 -15.33
N ASN A 97 10.11 1.18 -16.47
CA ASN A 97 10.18 0.08 -17.45
C ASN A 97 10.94 -1.12 -16.87
N GLY A 98 12.05 -0.88 -16.19
CA GLY A 98 12.79 -1.95 -15.53
C GLY A 98 11.98 -2.61 -14.41
N ILE A 99 11.23 -1.84 -13.62
CA ILE A 99 10.32 -2.39 -12.60
C ILE A 99 9.27 -3.31 -13.24
N ILE A 100 8.68 -2.89 -14.37
CA ILE A 100 7.72 -3.70 -15.13
C ILE A 100 8.33 -5.06 -15.50
N GLU A 101 9.58 -5.06 -15.99
CA GLU A 101 10.30 -6.27 -16.38
C GLU A 101 10.58 -7.21 -15.20
N THR A 102 10.76 -6.69 -13.98
CA THR A 102 10.96 -7.55 -12.78
C THR A 102 9.71 -8.35 -12.42
N GLY A 103 8.52 -7.86 -12.77
CA GLY A 103 7.26 -8.45 -12.38
C GLY A 103 6.92 -8.31 -10.89
N LEU A 104 7.66 -7.48 -10.12
CA LEU A 104 7.34 -7.17 -8.72
C LEU A 104 6.20 -6.15 -8.66
N ASP A 105 5.18 -6.40 -7.83
CA ASP A 105 4.15 -5.41 -7.55
C ASP A 105 4.68 -4.36 -6.57
N CYS A 106 4.60 -3.10 -6.98
CA CYS A 106 5.13 -1.97 -6.25
C CYS A 106 4.06 -0.94 -5.95
N PHE A 107 4.11 -0.36 -4.75
CA PHE A 107 3.19 0.65 -4.26
C PHE A 107 4.01 1.85 -3.75
N CYS A 108 3.81 3.02 -4.33
CA CYS A 108 4.61 4.20 -4.07
C CYS A 108 3.81 5.49 -4.23
N THR A 109 4.42 6.63 -4.00
CA THR A 109 3.78 7.95 -4.14
C THR A 109 3.88 8.53 -5.54
N GLY A 110 4.64 7.91 -6.43
CA GLY A 110 4.84 8.37 -7.80
C GLY A 110 6.23 8.04 -8.35
N LEU A 111 6.68 8.81 -9.34
CA LEU A 111 7.98 8.64 -9.98
C LEU A 111 8.86 9.87 -9.78
N ASN A 112 10.15 9.66 -9.53
CA ASN A 112 11.17 10.69 -9.46
C ASN A 112 12.51 10.13 -9.95
N PRO A 113 13.19 10.72 -10.96
CA PRO A 113 14.44 10.19 -11.53
C PRO A 113 15.67 10.41 -10.63
N ASN A 114 15.59 11.31 -9.63
CA ASN A 114 16.74 11.65 -8.79
C ASN A 114 17.20 10.43 -7.96
N SER A 115 18.51 10.22 -7.91
CA SER A 115 19.12 9.15 -7.14
C SER A 115 19.13 9.47 -5.64
N PRO A 116 18.82 8.49 -4.77
CA PRO A 116 19.07 8.62 -3.34
C PRO A 116 20.56 8.47 -3.03
N PHE A 117 20.95 8.89 -1.82
CA PHE A 117 22.24 8.57 -1.21
C PHE A 117 22.23 7.14 -0.62
N ASN A 118 23.38 6.69 -0.10
CA ASN A 118 23.55 5.40 0.59
C ASN A 118 24.39 5.55 1.86
N SER A 119 24.08 6.55 2.65
CA SER A 119 24.88 6.96 3.81
C SER A 119 24.32 6.48 5.14
N GLY A 120 23.03 6.17 5.19
CA GLY A 120 22.32 5.82 6.43
C GLY A 120 22.16 7.00 7.41
N PRO A 121 21.79 6.74 8.66
CA PRO A 121 21.55 5.42 9.25
C PRO A 121 20.25 4.76 8.80
N ALA A 122 20.18 3.42 8.87
CA ALA A 122 19.01 2.63 8.55
C ALA A 122 18.51 1.81 9.75
N LYS A 123 17.23 1.39 9.72
CA LYS A 123 16.65 0.47 10.70
C LYS A 123 15.86 -0.61 9.97
N ILE A 124 16.01 -1.87 10.37
CA ILE A 124 15.32 -3.02 9.76
C ILE A 124 14.63 -3.79 10.87
N GLY A 125 13.38 -4.20 10.64
CA GLY A 125 12.59 -4.96 11.60
C GLY A 125 11.97 -4.15 12.75
N PHE A 126 12.17 -2.84 12.80
CA PHE A 126 11.55 -1.96 13.80
C PHE A 126 10.18 -1.48 13.33
N ALA A 127 9.36 -1.02 14.28
CA ALA A 127 8.12 -0.32 13.95
C ALA A 127 8.38 0.85 13.00
N LEU A 128 7.58 0.94 11.95
CA LEU A 128 7.70 1.90 10.86
C LEU A 128 6.43 2.72 10.74
N ASP A 129 6.56 4.05 10.79
CA ASP A 129 5.45 4.94 10.44
C ASP A 129 5.44 5.17 8.92
N ILE A 130 4.40 4.66 8.25
CA ILE A 130 4.25 4.71 6.80
C ILE A 130 2.78 4.91 6.42
N GLY A 131 2.49 5.82 5.48
CA GLY A 131 1.12 6.10 5.06
C GLY A 131 0.19 6.57 6.19
N GLY A 132 0.74 7.17 7.25
CA GLY A 132 -0.02 7.60 8.43
C GLY A 132 -0.42 6.49 9.39
N LYS A 133 0.21 5.32 9.29
CA LYS A 133 0.02 4.16 10.16
C LYS A 133 1.35 3.64 10.68
N THR A 134 1.37 3.16 11.93
CA THR A 134 2.50 2.42 12.46
C THR A 134 2.34 0.95 12.10
N VAL A 135 3.34 0.38 11.44
CA VAL A 135 3.40 -1.03 11.01
C VAL A 135 4.59 -1.70 11.69
N ASN A 136 4.38 -2.89 12.22
CA ASN A 136 5.45 -3.70 12.78
C ASN A 136 5.89 -4.77 11.78
N SER A 137 7.15 -5.17 11.85
CA SER A 137 7.61 -6.34 11.10
C SER A 137 6.81 -7.57 11.52
N GLY A 138 6.30 -8.32 10.53
CA GLY A 138 5.42 -9.48 10.75
C GLY A 138 3.92 -9.16 10.73
N ASP A 139 3.49 -7.89 10.73
CA ASP A 139 2.09 -7.55 10.44
C ASP A 139 1.72 -8.02 9.02
N MET A 140 0.46 -8.44 8.81
CA MET A 140 0.02 -8.90 7.50
C MET A 140 -0.31 -7.70 6.60
N VAL A 141 0.36 -7.60 5.49
CA VAL A 141 0.11 -6.61 4.44
C VAL A 141 -0.73 -7.24 3.35
N ILE A 142 -1.79 -6.56 2.94
CA ILE A 142 -2.63 -6.91 1.81
C ILE A 142 -2.64 -5.71 0.87
N ALA A 143 -2.39 -5.92 -0.41
CA ALA A 143 -2.33 -4.83 -1.38
C ALA A 143 -2.87 -5.25 -2.75
N ASP A 144 -3.60 -4.33 -3.38
CA ASP A 144 -4.22 -4.52 -4.68
C ASP A 144 -4.34 -3.18 -5.44
N THR A 145 -5.24 -3.13 -6.44
CA THR A 145 -5.50 -1.92 -7.26
C THR A 145 -5.98 -0.73 -6.45
N ASP A 146 -6.66 -0.95 -5.33
CA ASP A 146 -7.23 0.11 -4.49
C ASP A 146 -6.20 0.69 -3.53
N GLY A 147 -5.16 -0.09 -3.17
CA GLY A 147 -4.08 0.37 -2.32
C GLY A 147 -3.53 -0.70 -1.39
N VAL A 148 -3.14 -0.27 -0.18
CA VAL A 148 -2.45 -1.11 0.80
C VAL A 148 -3.19 -1.07 2.13
N THR A 149 -3.49 -2.26 2.66
CA THR A 149 -4.08 -2.46 3.99
C THR A 149 -3.13 -3.27 4.86
N VAL A 150 -3.09 -2.98 6.15
CA VAL A 150 -2.27 -3.70 7.12
C VAL A 150 -3.14 -4.22 8.25
N VAL A 151 -2.98 -5.52 8.55
CA VAL A 151 -3.61 -6.18 9.70
C VAL A 151 -2.52 -6.48 10.73
N PRO A 152 -2.61 -5.92 11.95
CA PRO A 152 -1.67 -6.23 13.01
C PRO A 152 -1.60 -7.75 13.28
N PHE A 153 -0.41 -8.27 13.51
CA PHE A 153 -0.17 -9.71 13.69
C PHE A 153 -1.14 -10.35 14.69
N ASN A 154 -1.37 -9.69 15.82
CA ASN A 154 -2.27 -10.19 16.88
C ASN A 154 -3.78 -10.09 16.53
N LYS A 155 -4.13 -9.57 15.35
CA LYS A 155 -5.50 -9.43 14.86
C LYS A 155 -5.82 -10.34 13.67
N ILE A 156 -4.85 -11.07 13.15
CA ILE A 156 -5.01 -11.88 11.94
C ILE A 156 -6.13 -12.92 12.13
N ASP A 157 -6.11 -13.68 13.22
CA ASP A 157 -7.13 -14.72 13.48
C ASP A 157 -8.54 -14.11 13.64
N GLU A 158 -8.64 -12.95 14.31
CA GLU A 158 -9.91 -12.23 14.45
C GLU A 158 -10.47 -11.82 13.08
N VAL A 159 -9.61 -11.32 12.19
CA VAL A 159 -10.01 -10.91 10.84
C VAL A 159 -10.44 -12.12 10.02
N ILE A 160 -9.64 -13.20 10.01
CA ILE A 160 -9.96 -14.43 9.28
C ILE A 160 -11.32 -14.99 9.70
N ASN A 161 -11.59 -15.03 11.00
CA ASN A 161 -12.87 -15.55 11.53
C ASN A 161 -14.09 -14.71 11.13
N LYS A 162 -13.89 -13.42 10.81
CA LYS A 162 -14.97 -12.51 10.40
C LYS A 162 -15.16 -12.46 8.88
N ILE A 163 -14.11 -12.76 8.11
CA ILE A 163 -14.09 -12.52 6.67
C ILE A 163 -15.14 -13.35 5.92
N SER A 164 -15.36 -14.60 6.33
CA SER A 164 -16.36 -15.49 5.70
C SER A 164 -17.76 -14.89 5.73
N ARG A 165 -18.16 -14.33 6.87
CA ARG A 165 -19.45 -13.67 7.01
C ARG A 165 -19.57 -12.40 6.17
N ILE A 166 -18.48 -11.64 6.05
CA ILE A 166 -18.44 -10.42 5.24
C ILE A 166 -18.62 -10.80 3.76
N ILE A 167 -17.90 -11.82 3.28
CA ILE A 167 -18.00 -12.32 1.91
C ILE A 167 -19.44 -12.78 1.59
N GLU A 168 -20.13 -13.46 2.51
CA GLU A 168 -21.52 -13.86 2.31
C GLU A 168 -22.43 -12.66 2.13
N VAL A 169 -22.28 -11.62 2.96
CA VAL A 169 -23.09 -10.40 2.88
C VAL A 169 -22.80 -9.62 1.60
N GLU A 170 -21.53 -9.52 1.20
CA GLU A 170 -21.13 -8.87 -0.05
C GLU A 170 -21.66 -9.59 -1.27
N ASN A 171 -21.54 -10.93 -1.34
CA ASN A 171 -22.10 -11.73 -2.44
C ASN A 171 -23.62 -11.57 -2.57
N ASP A 172 -24.37 -11.56 -1.46
CA ASP A 172 -25.81 -11.32 -1.48
C ASP A 172 -26.14 -9.92 -2.03
N MET A 173 -25.36 -8.91 -1.63
CA MET A 173 -25.53 -7.55 -2.13
C MET A 173 -25.20 -7.45 -3.62
N ASP A 174 -24.14 -8.07 -4.09
CA ASP A 174 -23.73 -8.08 -5.51
C ASP A 174 -24.79 -8.73 -6.39
N ILE A 175 -25.41 -9.82 -5.92
CA ILE A 175 -26.55 -10.47 -6.60
C ILE A 175 -27.75 -9.50 -6.69
N LYS A 176 -28.07 -8.81 -5.61
CA LYS A 176 -29.18 -7.83 -5.59
C LYS A 176 -28.90 -6.65 -6.55
N VAL A 177 -27.66 -6.13 -6.54
CA VAL A 177 -27.24 -5.03 -7.42
C VAL A 177 -27.31 -5.47 -8.88
N SER A 178 -26.80 -6.65 -9.23
CA SER A 178 -26.86 -7.20 -10.60
C SER A 178 -28.30 -7.43 -11.09
N ASN A 179 -29.22 -7.71 -10.16
CA ASN A 179 -30.65 -7.82 -10.43
C ASN A 179 -31.42 -6.47 -10.42
N GLY A 180 -30.69 -5.35 -10.39
CA GLY A 180 -31.26 -4.02 -10.54
C GLY A 180 -31.68 -3.34 -9.23
N LEU A 181 -31.11 -3.71 -8.09
CA LEU A 181 -31.32 -3.01 -6.83
C LEU A 181 -30.94 -1.53 -6.98
N LYS A 182 -31.89 -0.63 -6.73
CA LYS A 182 -31.67 0.83 -6.85
C LYS A 182 -31.27 1.49 -5.54
N ILE A 183 -31.68 0.92 -4.42
CA ILE A 183 -31.39 1.44 -3.08
C ILE A 183 -31.43 0.28 -2.08
N SER A 184 -30.51 0.22 -1.16
CA SER A 184 -30.48 -0.83 -0.13
C SER A 184 -31.60 -0.66 0.89
N ASP A 185 -32.01 -1.76 1.53
CA ASP A 185 -33.05 -1.74 2.58
C ASP A 185 -32.65 -0.80 3.72
N SER A 186 -31.40 -0.84 4.15
CA SER A 186 -30.87 0.05 5.21
C SER A 186 -30.94 1.54 4.83
N ALA A 187 -30.66 1.87 3.56
CA ALA A 187 -30.79 3.25 3.09
C ALA A 187 -32.27 3.67 2.99
N SER A 188 -33.17 2.76 2.57
CA SER A 188 -34.61 2.99 2.54
C SER A 188 -35.19 3.28 3.93
N GLU A 189 -34.70 2.59 4.95
CA GLU A 189 -35.08 2.86 6.35
C GLU A 189 -34.57 4.22 6.84
N LEU A 190 -33.34 4.60 6.46
CA LEU A 190 -32.75 5.89 6.83
C LEU A 190 -33.49 7.07 6.20
N ILE A 191 -33.96 6.93 4.96
CA ILE A 191 -34.77 7.95 4.26
C ILE A 191 -36.06 8.25 5.03
N LYS A 192 -36.67 7.23 5.66
CA LYS A 192 -37.88 7.38 6.49
C LYS A 192 -37.62 7.92 7.89
N SER A 193 -36.36 8.08 8.26
CA SER A 193 -35.92 8.52 9.59
C SER A 193 -35.74 10.05 9.63
N ASN A 194 -35.67 10.63 10.83
CA ASN A 194 -35.34 12.05 11.03
C ASN A 194 -33.86 12.40 10.78
N LYS A 195 -33.08 11.45 10.25
CA LYS A 195 -31.63 11.64 9.97
C LYS A 195 -31.36 12.25 8.60
N VAL A 196 -32.40 12.34 7.74
CA VAL A 196 -32.25 12.89 6.39
C VAL A 196 -33.07 14.17 6.30
N VAL A 197 -32.45 15.25 5.90
CA VAL A 197 -33.08 16.54 5.63
C VAL A 197 -33.00 16.79 4.13
N TYR A 198 -34.12 17.05 3.50
CA TYR A 198 -34.19 17.46 2.10
C TYR A 198 -34.19 18.97 2.00
N VAL A 199 -33.51 19.50 1.01
CA VAL A 199 -33.58 20.91 0.61
C VAL A 199 -34.58 20.98 -0.55
N ASP A 200 -35.57 21.88 -0.46
CA ASP A 200 -36.54 22.14 -1.52
C ASP A 200 -35.90 22.85 -2.70
#